data_4c92c8c28ed56abc0c6cac6277c3257e
#
_entry.id   4c92c8c28ed56abc0c6cac6277c3257e
#
_cell.length_a   1.000
_cell.length_b   1.000
_cell.length_c   1.000
_cell.angle_alpha   90.00
_cell.angle_beta   90.00
_cell.angle_gamma   90.00
#
_symmetry.space_group_name_H-M   'P 1'
#
loop_
_entity.id
_entity.type
_entity.pdbx_description
1 polymer ?
#
loop_
_entity_poly.entity_id
_entity_poly.type
_entity_poly.pdbx_seq_one_letter_code
_entity_poly.pdbx_strand_id
1 'polypeptide(L)'
;GLGELFDTLVVFENYPVDRAGLSAEVGGLRLTDFRGLDATHYPLSLAAHPGERLQLQLSYRPDLFDRSSVEAITGRLVRLLEGAVADPERAIGRLDILGAEERHTILAEWNATARAVPGATLPELFAAQVARTPDADAVVFGDERLSYGELDARSSQLAHHLRALGVGPEVVVGLCIERSLAMLVGLLGILKAGGAYLPLDPDYPPERLAFMLADAGAPVLLTRAALRAHLPAHDVRVVCLDADWPAIARQPATAPAAGLAPQHPAYVIYTSGSTGTPKGVVVDHGALSNFLGSMAEQVPL
;
A
#
# COMPACT_ATOMS: atom_id res chain seq x y z
N GLY A 1 7.79 34.33 -6.09
CA GLY A 1 6.40 34.62 -6.38
C GLY A 1 5.53 33.47 -5.94
N LEU A 2 4.37 33.75 -5.41
CA LEU A 2 3.33 32.75 -5.20
C LEU A 2 2.95 32.26 -6.60
N GLY A 3 3.00 30.94 -6.85
CA GLY A 3 2.55 30.34 -8.11
C GLY A 3 1.07 30.66 -8.40
N GLU A 4 0.57 30.16 -9.52
CA GLU A 4 -0.84 30.33 -9.88
C GLU A 4 -1.72 29.80 -8.74
N LEU A 5 -2.71 30.63 -8.33
CA LEU A 5 -3.59 30.30 -7.21
C LEU A 5 -4.71 29.34 -7.64
N PHE A 6 -4.95 29.23 -8.95
CA PHE A 6 -6.03 28.43 -9.52
C PHE A 6 -5.56 27.72 -10.78
N ASP A 7 -5.96 26.47 -10.94
CA ASP A 7 -5.69 25.64 -12.11
C ASP A 7 -6.90 25.51 -13.04
N THR A 8 -8.07 25.98 -12.59
CA THR A 8 -9.33 25.83 -13.32
C THR A 8 -10.13 27.12 -13.31
N LEU A 9 -10.64 27.50 -14.50
CA LEU A 9 -11.56 28.61 -14.67
C LEU A 9 -12.93 28.11 -15.07
N VAL A 10 -13.98 28.64 -14.44
CA VAL A 10 -15.38 28.41 -14.85
C VAL A 10 -16.02 29.77 -15.15
N VAL A 11 -16.58 29.88 -16.36
CA VAL A 11 -17.24 31.11 -16.82
C VAL A 11 -18.68 30.75 -17.27
N PHE A 12 -19.62 31.50 -16.75
CA PHE A 12 -20.99 31.46 -17.24
C PHE A 12 -21.28 32.70 -18.08
N GLU A 13 -21.36 32.53 -19.41
CA GLU A 13 -21.52 33.63 -20.35
C GLU A 13 -22.96 33.98 -20.58
N ASN A 14 -23.51 34.84 -19.75
CA ASN A 14 -24.89 35.31 -19.81
C ASN A 14 -25.04 36.72 -20.42
N TYR A 15 -24.09 37.14 -21.26
CA TYR A 15 -24.15 38.42 -21.93
C TYR A 15 -25.39 38.50 -22.83
N PRO A 16 -26.15 39.62 -22.80
CA PRO A 16 -27.25 39.82 -23.73
C PRO A 16 -26.69 39.99 -25.13
N VAL A 17 -26.78 38.94 -25.95
CA VAL A 17 -26.42 39.00 -27.38
C VAL A 17 -27.64 39.35 -28.15
N ASP A 18 -27.62 40.51 -28.81
CA ASP A 18 -28.66 40.86 -29.77
C ASP A 18 -28.54 40.00 -31.04
N ARG A 19 -29.14 38.82 -30.97
CA ARG A 19 -29.18 37.87 -32.11
C ARG A 19 -29.91 38.42 -33.32
N ALA A 20 -30.88 39.33 -33.13
CA ALA A 20 -31.60 39.97 -34.22
C ALA A 20 -30.69 40.95 -34.99
N GLY A 21 -29.90 41.75 -34.27
CA GLY A 21 -28.89 42.62 -34.88
C GLY A 21 -27.79 41.88 -35.58
N LEU A 22 -27.31 40.74 -35.02
CA LEU A 22 -26.27 39.90 -35.66
C LEU A 22 -26.78 39.17 -36.91
N SER A 23 -28.11 38.90 -37.01
CA SER A 23 -28.71 38.23 -38.15
C SER A 23 -29.18 39.21 -39.24
N ALA A 24 -29.07 40.53 -39.00
CA ALA A 24 -29.47 41.55 -39.95
C ALA A 24 -28.50 41.57 -41.15
N GLU A 25 -29.06 41.72 -42.32
CA GLU A 25 -28.28 41.90 -43.55
C GLU A 25 -27.79 43.35 -43.61
N VAL A 26 -26.48 43.54 -43.64
CA VAL A 26 -25.83 44.85 -43.77
C VAL A 26 -25.02 44.87 -45.03
N GLY A 27 -25.40 45.73 -45.98
CA GLY A 27 -24.68 45.88 -47.26
C GLY A 27 -24.62 44.60 -48.11
N GLY A 28 -25.67 43.76 -48.08
CA GLY A 28 -25.71 42.50 -48.83
C GLY A 28 -24.98 41.33 -48.16
N LEU A 29 -24.44 41.53 -46.97
CA LEU A 29 -23.73 40.51 -46.19
C LEU A 29 -24.55 40.12 -44.96
N ARG A 30 -24.66 38.82 -44.73
CA ARG A 30 -25.29 38.24 -43.53
C ARG A 30 -24.28 37.40 -42.79
N LEU A 31 -24.11 37.63 -41.46
CA LEU A 31 -23.34 36.80 -40.59
C LEU A 31 -24.04 35.45 -40.38
N THR A 32 -23.44 34.36 -40.83
CA THR A 32 -24.03 33.02 -40.76
C THR A 32 -23.51 32.19 -39.62
N ASP A 33 -22.29 32.45 -39.17
CA ASP A 33 -21.67 31.75 -38.02
C ASP A 33 -20.62 32.66 -37.39
N PHE A 34 -20.49 32.59 -36.07
CA PHE A 34 -19.44 33.26 -35.31
C PHE A 34 -18.83 32.26 -34.35
N ARG A 35 -17.54 32.05 -34.46
CA ARG A 35 -16.75 31.22 -33.54
C ARG A 35 -15.66 32.07 -32.88
N GLY A 36 -15.85 32.32 -31.60
CA GLY A 36 -14.82 32.87 -30.75
C GLY A 36 -13.85 31.76 -30.34
N LEU A 37 -12.53 32.00 -30.50
CA LEU A 37 -11.48 31.18 -29.88
C LEU A 37 -10.89 32.01 -28.75
N ASP A 38 -11.27 31.63 -27.53
CA ASP A 38 -10.70 32.25 -26.33
C ASP A 38 -9.59 31.36 -25.78
N ALA A 39 -8.40 31.94 -25.63
CA ALA A 39 -7.25 31.24 -25.06
C ALA A 39 -6.99 31.79 -23.65
N THR A 40 -7.10 30.93 -22.66
CA THR A 40 -6.77 31.25 -21.27
C THR A 40 -5.42 30.60 -20.89
N HIS A 41 -4.77 31.15 -19.87
CA HIS A 41 -3.54 30.54 -19.32
C HIS A 41 -3.84 29.40 -18.36
N TYR A 42 -5.11 29.18 -18.03
CA TYR A 42 -5.52 28.10 -17.13
C TYR A 42 -5.38 26.73 -17.79
N PRO A 43 -4.89 25.71 -17.05
CA PRO A 43 -4.82 24.34 -17.53
C PRO A 43 -6.13 23.77 -18.02
N LEU A 44 -7.26 24.14 -17.36
CA LEU A 44 -8.60 23.73 -17.72
C LEU A 44 -9.57 24.91 -17.61
N SER A 45 -10.41 25.13 -18.61
CA SER A 45 -11.41 26.19 -18.60
C SER A 45 -12.75 25.66 -19.08
N LEU A 46 -13.82 25.91 -18.34
CA LEU A 46 -15.19 25.62 -18.70
C LEU A 46 -15.91 26.92 -18.99
N ALA A 47 -16.42 27.08 -20.22
CA ALA A 47 -17.40 28.12 -20.57
C ALA A 47 -18.77 27.50 -20.75
N ALA A 48 -19.77 28.07 -20.08
CA ALA A 48 -21.17 27.69 -20.20
C ALA A 48 -21.96 28.80 -20.88
N HIS A 49 -22.55 28.49 -22.02
CA HIS A 49 -23.30 29.43 -22.84
C HIS A 49 -24.81 29.10 -22.76
N PRO A 50 -25.63 29.93 -22.13
CA PRO A 50 -27.07 29.74 -22.07
C PRO A 50 -27.69 30.02 -23.41
N GLY A 51 -28.73 29.25 -23.80
CA GLY A 51 -29.48 29.39 -25.03
C GLY A 51 -30.72 28.52 -24.97
N GLU A 52 -31.26 28.14 -26.13
CA GLU A 52 -32.32 27.11 -26.21
C GLU A 52 -31.82 25.78 -25.61
N ARG A 53 -30.54 25.54 -25.72
CA ARG A 53 -29.81 24.45 -25.05
C ARG A 53 -28.60 25.06 -24.39
N LEU A 54 -28.27 24.56 -23.19
CA LEU A 54 -27.02 24.89 -22.53
C LEU A 54 -25.87 24.27 -23.32
N GLN A 55 -24.94 25.10 -23.77
CA GLN A 55 -23.69 24.65 -24.41
C GLN A 55 -22.56 24.74 -23.40
N LEU A 56 -21.81 23.65 -23.29
CA LEU A 56 -20.62 23.57 -22.43
C LEU A 56 -19.39 23.42 -23.33
N GLN A 57 -18.45 24.34 -23.21
CA GLN A 57 -17.17 24.30 -23.91
C GLN A 57 -16.05 24.09 -22.90
N LEU A 58 -15.35 22.98 -23.01
CA LEU A 58 -14.16 22.68 -22.21
C LEU A 58 -12.90 22.96 -23.06
N SER A 59 -12.08 23.89 -22.60
CA SER A 59 -10.77 24.20 -23.18
C SER A 59 -9.68 23.71 -22.24
N TYR A 60 -8.64 23.08 -22.75
CA TYR A 60 -7.60 22.47 -21.95
C TYR A 60 -6.20 22.56 -22.60
N ARG A 61 -5.19 22.45 -21.79
CA ARG A 61 -3.79 22.35 -22.21
C ARG A 61 -3.47 20.90 -22.58
N PRO A 62 -3.11 20.60 -23.85
CA PRO A 62 -2.88 19.23 -24.31
C PRO A 62 -1.55 18.63 -23.81
N ASP A 63 -0.67 19.43 -23.22
CA ASP A 63 0.54 18.99 -22.53
C ASP A 63 0.27 18.50 -21.08
N LEU A 64 -0.89 18.82 -20.51
CA LEU A 64 -1.30 18.43 -19.16
C LEU A 64 -2.46 17.43 -19.15
N PHE A 65 -3.33 17.46 -20.12
CA PHE A 65 -4.52 16.61 -20.22
C PHE A 65 -4.59 15.96 -21.60
N ASP A 66 -4.83 14.66 -21.63
CA ASP A 66 -5.20 13.98 -22.86
C ASP A 66 -6.70 14.19 -23.17
N ARG A 67 -7.06 13.99 -24.45
CA ARG A 67 -8.40 14.19 -24.92
C ARG A 67 -9.43 13.29 -24.24
N SER A 68 -9.09 12.03 -23.98
CA SER A 68 -9.98 11.06 -23.38
C SER A 68 -10.33 11.43 -21.94
N SER A 69 -9.37 11.93 -21.17
CA SER A 69 -9.58 12.45 -19.83
C SER A 69 -10.54 13.65 -19.81
N VAL A 70 -10.39 14.58 -20.77
CA VAL A 70 -11.30 15.75 -20.87
C VAL A 70 -12.70 15.35 -21.32
N GLU A 71 -12.83 14.41 -22.24
CA GLU A 71 -14.12 13.84 -22.65
C GLU A 71 -14.82 13.14 -21.47
N ALA A 72 -14.09 12.41 -20.64
CA ALA A 72 -14.64 11.78 -19.42
C ALA A 72 -15.10 12.83 -18.39
N ILE A 73 -14.31 13.90 -18.15
CA ILE A 73 -14.69 15.02 -17.28
C ILE A 73 -15.96 15.67 -17.78
N THR A 74 -16.06 15.94 -19.09
CA THR A 74 -17.25 16.53 -19.71
C THR A 74 -18.48 15.64 -19.54
N GLY A 75 -18.34 14.35 -19.78
CA GLY A 75 -19.42 13.37 -19.60
C GLY A 75 -19.92 13.28 -18.16
N ARG A 76 -19.01 13.35 -17.19
CA ARG A 76 -19.37 13.39 -15.76
C ARG A 76 -20.12 14.66 -15.40
N LEU A 77 -19.69 15.83 -15.91
CA LEU A 77 -20.35 17.11 -15.67
C LEU A 77 -21.77 17.11 -16.25
N VAL A 78 -21.95 16.66 -17.50
CA VAL A 78 -23.28 16.56 -18.13
C VAL A 78 -24.18 15.67 -17.30
N ARG A 79 -23.70 14.51 -16.85
CA ARG A 79 -24.50 13.57 -16.03
C ARG A 79 -24.92 14.17 -14.69
N LEU A 80 -24.02 14.94 -14.03
CA LEU A 80 -24.37 15.67 -12.81
C LEU A 80 -25.49 16.67 -13.04
N LEU A 81 -25.42 17.46 -14.12
CA LEU A 81 -26.42 18.44 -14.47
C LEU A 81 -27.78 17.78 -14.82
N GLU A 82 -27.75 16.71 -15.61
CA GLU A 82 -28.95 15.92 -15.93
C GLU A 82 -29.61 15.33 -14.68
N GLY A 83 -28.79 14.75 -13.77
CA GLY A 83 -29.26 14.20 -12.50
C GLY A 83 -29.85 15.25 -11.57
N ALA A 84 -29.28 16.45 -11.52
CA ALA A 84 -29.79 17.57 -10.73
C ALA A 84 -31.14 18.12 -11.31
N VAL A 85 -31.27 18.13 -12.62
CA VAL A 85 -32.51 18.56 -13.29
C VAL A 85 -33.60 17.51 -13.14
N ALA A 86 -33.27 16.22 -13.23
CA ALA A 86 -34.22 15.12 -13.11
C ALA A 86 -34.84 15.01 -11.70
N ASP A 87 -34.10 15.33 -10.66
CA ASP A 87 -34.55 15.29 -9.26
C ASP A 87 -33.88 16.44 -8.47
N PRO A 88 -34.48 17.66 -8.50
CA PRO A 88 -33.93 18.83 -7.82
C PRO A 88 -33.83 18.71 -6.28
N GLU A 89 -34.62 17.84 -5.67
CA GLU A 89 -34.63 17.62 -4.22
C GLU A 89 -33.57 16.57 -3.77
N ARG A 90 -32.95 15.92 -4.73
CA ARG A 90 -31.91 14.92 -4.45
C ARG A 90 -30.68 15.58 -3.87
N ALA A 91 -30.19 15.05 -2.75
CA ALA A 91 -28.95 15.53 -2.16
C ALA A 91 -27.75 15.38 -3.14
N ILE A 92 -26.94 16.42 -3.30
CA ILE A 92 -25.81 16.49 -4.25
C ILE A 92 -24.88 15.28 -4.10
N GLY A 93 -24.60 14.85 -2.86
CA GLY A 93 -23.74 13.69 -2.58
C GLY A 93 -24.32 12.35 -3.02
N ARG A 94 -25.57 12.31 -3.53
CA ARG A 94 -26.21 11.10 -4.08
C ARG A 94 -26.35 11.13 -5.60
N LEU A 95 -25.85 12.15 -6.27
CA LEU A 95 -25.80 12.20 -7.72
C LEU A 95 -24.71 11.27 -8.25
N ASP A 96 -25.06 10.45 -9.22
CA ASP A 96 -24.12 9.57 -9.88
C ASP A 96 -23.26 10.35 -10.89
N ILE A 97 -21.94 10.39 -10.67
CA ILE A 97 -20.98 11.04 -11.57
C ILE A 97 -20.38 10.08 -12.59
N LEU A 98 -20.33 8.79 -12.28
CA LEU A 98 -19.74 7.79 -13.16
C LEU A 98 -20.78 7.21 -14.13
N GLY A 99 -20.37 6.99 -15.40
CA GLY A 99 -21.13 6.20 -16.35
C GLY A 99 -21.18 4.72 -15.96
N ALA A 100 -22.12 3.98 -16.53
CA ALA A 100 -22.24 2.55 -16.26
C ALA A 100 -20.97 1.78 -16.67
N GLU A 101 -20.39 2.11 -17.81
CA GLU A 101 -19.13 1.53 -18.31
C GLU A 101 -17.96 1.88 -17.41
N GLU A 102 -17.75 3.15 -17.09
CA GLU A 102 -16.69 3.62 -16.20
C GLU A 102 -16.80 3.01 -14.80
N ARG A 103 -18.02 2.92 -14.27
CA ARG A 103 -18.30 2.24 -13.00
C ARG A 103 -17.96 0.75 -13.08
N HIS A 104 -18.30 0.09 -14.19
CA HIS A 104 -17.96 -1.32 -14.40
C HIS A 104 -16.44 -1.52 -14.45
N THR A 105 -15.74 -0.69 -15.21
CA THR A 105 -14.26 -0.72 -15.28
C THR A 105 -13.61 -0.58 -13.90
N ILE A 106 -14.03 0.44 -13.12
CA ILE A 106 -13.46 0.70 -11.80
C ILE A 106 -13.79 -0.43 -10.80
N LEU A 107 -15.06 -0.88 -10.77
CA LEU A 107 -15.54 -1.80 -9.73
C LEU A 107 -15.37 -3.28 -10.10
N ALA A 108 -15.33 -3.63 -11.38
CA ALA A 108 -15.25 -5.01 -11.84
C ALA A 108 -13.93 -5.31 -12.55
N GLU A 109 -13.61 -4.62 -13.65
CA GLU A 109 -12.44 -4.96 -14.48
C GLU A 109 -11.12 -4.76 -13.73
N TRP A 110 -10.92 -3.59 -13.10
CA TRP A 110 -9.71 -3.32 -12.31
C TRP A 110 -9.58 -4.21 -11.07
N ASN A 111 -10.69 -4.75 -10.59
CA ASN A 111 -10.73 -5.67 -9.45
C ASN A 111 -10.77 -7.16 -9.88
N ALA A 112 -10.75 -7.45 -11.18
CA ALA A 112 -10.68 -8.82 -11.69
C ALA A 112 -9.27 -9.41 -11.52
N THR A 113 -8.74 -9.36 -10.30
CA THR A 113 -7.38 -9.79 -9.94
C THR A 113 -7.35 -11.15 -9.24
N ALA A 114 -8.50 -11.85 -9.19
CA ALA A 114 -8.59 -13.15 -8.55
C ALA A 114 -7.72 -14.18 -9.27
N ARG A 115 -6.88 -14.88 -8.49
CA ARG A 115 -6.02 -15.96 -8.97
C ARG A 115 -5.83 -17.00 -7.87
N ALA A 116 -5.40 -18.21 -8.28
CA ALA A 116 -5.01 -19.23 -7.32
C ALA A 116 -3.72 -18.80 -6.60
N VAL A 117 -3.77 -18.75 -5.28
CA VAL A 117 -2.61 -18.52 -4.43
C VAL A 117 -2.15 -19.86 -3.88
N PRO A 118 -0.85 -20.21 -3.98
CA PRO A 118 -0.32 -21.41 -3.34
C PRO A 118 -0.62 -21.37 -1.84
N GLY A 119 -1.18 -22.45 -1.28
CA GLY A 119 -1.44 -22.57 0.16
C GLY A 119 -0.17 -22.79 1.00
N ALA A 120 0.99 -22.33 0.52
CA ALA A 120 2.28 -22.49 1.18
C ALA A 120 2.55 -21.36 2.17
N THR A 121 3.17 -21.71 3.28
CA THR A 121 3.67 -20.75 4.27
C THR A 121 5.02 -20.15 3.83
N LEU A 122 5.43 -19.02 4.40
CA LEU A 122 6.73 -18.42 4.06
C LEU A 122 7.93 -19.36 4.32
N PRO A 123 7.98 -20.11 5.44
CA PRO A 123 9.04 -21.11 5.64
C PRO A 123 9.11 -22.18 4.54
N GLU A 124 7.95 -22.63 4.03
CA GLU A 124 7.91 -23.61 2.91
C GLU A 124 8.38 -23.00 1.59
N LEU A 125 7.98 -21.77 1.26
CA LEU A 125 8.48 -21.04 0.09
C LEU A 125 9.99 -20.82 0.17
N PHE A 126 10.49 -20.45 1.35
CA PHE A 126 11.92 -20.27 1.57
C PHE A 126 12.70 -21.61 1.44
N ALA A 127 12.19 -22.69 2.02
CA ALA A 127 12.79 -24.03 1.89
C ALA A 127 12.85 -24.50 0.42
N ALA A 128 11.81 -24.21 -0.37
CA ALA A 128 11.82 -24.51 -1.80
C ALA A 128 12.89 -23.71 -2.56
N GLN A 129 13.15 -22.46 -2.16
CA GLN A 129 14.24 -21.66 -2.74
C GLN A 129 15.63 -22.19 -2.31
N VAL A 130 15.81 -22.53 -1.04
CA VAL A 130 17.04 -23.16 -0.55
C VAL A 130 17.39 -24.44 -1.33
N ALA A 131 16.37 -25.28 -1.60
CA ALA A 131 16.57 -26.51 -2.36
C ALA A 131 17.01 -26.26 -3.82
N ARG A 132 16.62 -25.12 -4.41
CA ARG A 132 16.99 -24.77 -5.80
C ARG A 132 18.37 -24.18 -5.91
N THR A 133 18.76 -23.30 -5.00
CA THR A 133 19.99 -22.50 -5.08
C THR A 133 20.64 -22.33 -3.71
N PRO A 134 21.12 -23.42 -3.04
CA PRO A 134 21.65 -23.35 -1.68
C PRO A 134 22.88 -22.45 -1.54
N ASP A 135 23.73 -22.40 -2.57
CA ASP A 135 25.00 -21.69 -2.57
C ASP A 135 24.91 -20.24 -3.08
N ALA A 136 23.73 -19.83 -3.60
CA ALA A 136 23.54 -18.45 -4.04
C ALA A 136 23.43 -17.50 -2.85
N ASP A 137 23.87 -16.25 -3.03
CA ASP A 137 23.74 -15.21 -2.03
C ASP A 137 22.24 -14.95 -1.76
N ALA A 138 21.79 -15.16 -0.53
CA ALA A 138 20.44 -14.86 -0.08
C ALA A 138 20.32 -13.44 0.49
N VAL A 139 21.36 -12.99 1.16
CA VAL A 139 21.41 -11.68 1.82
C VAL A 139 22.81 -11.10 1.73
N VAL A 140 22.88 -9.82 1.38
CA VAL A 140 24.11 -9.03 1.38
C VAL A 140 23.86 -7.75 2.18
N PHE A 141 24.73 -7.46 3.14
CA PHE A 141 24.67 -6.23 3.95
C PHE A 141 26.10 -5.72 4.18
N GLY A 142 26.46 -4.62 3.53
CA GLY A 142 27.86 -4.16 3.49
C GLY A 142 28.76 -5.21 2.83
N ASP A 143 29.82 -5.59 3.53
CA ASP A 143 30.77 -6.63 3.08
C ASP A 143 30.37 -8.05 3.54
N GLU A 144 29.34 -8.16 4.39
CA GLU A 144 28.86 -9.44 4.89
C GLU A 144 27.80 -10.04 3.95
N ARG A 145 27.81 -11.37 3.82
CA ARG A 145 26.84 -12.11 3.02
C ARG A 145 26.49 -13.44 3.66
N LEU A 146 25.32 -13.95 3.37
CA LEU A 146 24.90 -15.32 3.67
C LEU A 146 24.30 -15.95 2.41
N SER A 147 24.69 -17.19 2.13
CA SER A 147 24.00 -18.00 1.14
C SER A 147 22.62 -18.44 1.66
N TYR A 148 21.76 -18.94 0.75
CA TYR A 148 20.48 -19.52 1.14
C TYR A 148 20.66 -20.67 2.12
N GLY A 149 21.64 -21.55 1.91
CA GLY A 149 21.92 -22.68 2.81
C GLY A 149 22.40 -22.23 4.20
N GLU A 150 23.27 -21.21 4.28
CA GLU A 150 23.74 -20.68 5.56
C GLU A 150 22.62 -19.98 6.34
N LEU A 151 21.78 -19.20 5.65
CA LEU A 151 20.63 -18.54 6.24
C LEU A 151 19.60 -19.57 6.73
N ASP A 152 19.38 -20.64 5.95
CA ASP A 152 18.52 -21.76 6.33
C ASP A 152 19.00 -22.45 7.61
N ALA A 153 20.29 -22.82 7.66
CA ALA A 153 20.89 -23.47 8.80
C ALA A 153 20.79 -22.63 10.08
N ARG A 154 21.21 -21.35 10.00
CA ARG A 154 21.20 -20.44 11.16
C ARG A 154 19.79 -20.16 11.65
N SER A 155 18.84 -19.90 10.76
CA SER A 155 17.44 -19.67 11.13
C SER A 155 16.77 -20.93 11.69
N SER A 156 17.15 -22.13 11.23
CA SER A 156 16.65 -23.40 11.77
C SER A 156 17.18 -23.66 13.18
N GLN A 157 18.47 -23.40 13.44
CA GLN A 157 19.04 -23.47 14.78
C GLN A 157 18.33 -22.54 15.77
N LEU A 158 18.07 -21.30 15.35
CA LEU A 158 17.31 -20.34 16.15
C LEU A 158 15.88 -20.82 16.39
N ALA A 159 15.23 -21.40 15.36
CA ALA A 159 13.87 -21.92 15.48
C ALA A 159 13.77 -23.03 16.53
N HIS A 160 14.71 -23.97 16.57
CA HIS A 160 14.75 -25.00 17.63
C HIS A 160 14.92 -24.39 19.02
N HIS A 161 15.81 -23.39 19.15
CA HIS A 161 15.99 -22.68 20.42
C HIS A 161 14.69 -21.99 20.87
N LEU A 162 14.00 -21.30 19.98
CA LEU A 162 12.74 -20.61 20.24
C LEU A 162 11.61 -21.60 20.62
N ARG A 163 11.54 -22.74 19.94
CA ARG A 163 10.58 -23.80 20.31
C ARG A 163 10.80 -24.34 21.71
N ALA A 164 12.05 -24.51 22.12
CA ALA A 164 12.37 -24.90 23.51
C ALA A 164 11.94 -23.84 24.54
N LEU A 165 11.73 -22.58 24.11
CA LEU A 165 11.17 -21.49 24.91
C LEU A 165 9.62 -21.38 24.82
N GLY A 166 8.96 -22.31 24.13
CA GLY A 166 7.50 -22.34 23.97
C GLY A 166 6.96 -21.58 22.75
N VAL A 167 7.82 -21.11 21.83
CA VAL A 167 7.36 -20.46 20.59
C VAL A 167 6.77 -21.52 19.66
N GLY A 168 5.60 -21.23 19.11
CA GLY A 168 4.85 -22.05 18.16
C GLY A 168 3.73 -21.25 17.53
N PRO A 169 2.77 -21.89 16.85
CA PRO A 169 1.63 -21.22 16.24
C PRO A 169 0.91 -20.28 17.22
N GLU A 170 0.47 -19.12 16.74
CA GLU A 170 -0.19 -18.05 17.51
C GLU A 170 0.70 -17.30 18.51
N VAL A 171 1.97 -17.69 18.69
CA VAL A 171 2.87 -16.99 19.61
C VAL A 171 3.58 -15.86 18.92
N VAL A 172 3.44 -14.63 19.43
CA VAL A 172 4.12 -13.45 18.95
C VAL A 172 5.50 -13.32 19.61
N VAL A 173 6.54 -13.05 18.81
CA VAL A 173 7.92 -12.83 19.27
C VAL A 173 8.37 -11.44 18.86
N GLY A 174 8.78 -10.62 19.82
CA GLY A 174 9.39 -9.32 19.52
C GLY A 174 10.75 -9.46 18.81
N LEU A 175 11.01 -8.61 17.83
CA LEU A 175 12.26 -8.54 17.09
C LEU A 175 12.77 -7.10 17.11
N CYS A 176 13.65 -6.78 18.06
CA CYS A 176 14.25 -5.47 18.24
C CYS A 176 15.74 -5.52 17.87
N ILE A 177 16.01 -5.39 16.58
CA ILE A 177 17.37 -5.53 15.99
C ILE A 177 17.49 -4.52 14.85
N GLU A 178 18.62 -3.83 14.77
CA GLU A 178 19.01 -3.00 13.64
C GLU A 178 19.10 -3.82 12.34
N ARG A 179 19.00 -3.14 11.19
CA ARG A 179 19.17 -3.80 9.88
C ARG A 179 20.52 -4.49 9.82
N SER A 180 20.51 -5.81 9.62
CA SER A 180 21.70 -6.67 9.62
C SER A 180 21.34 -8.07 9.11
N LEU A 181 22.34 -8.92 8.86
CA LEU A 181 22.14 -10.35 8.60
C LEU A 181 21.42 -11.05 9.77
N ALA A 182 21.74 -10.66 11.01
CA ALA A 182 21.13 -11.21 12.21
C ALA A 182 19.61 -10.93 12.28
N MET A 183 19.14 -9.78 11.77
CA MET A 183 17.72 -9.47 11.70
C MET A 183 16.96 -10.49 10.83
N LEU A 184 17.52 -10.88 9.67
CA LEU A 184 16.89 -11.87 8.78
C LEU A 184 16.93 -13.27 9.36
N VAL A 185 18.04 -13.64 10.04
CA VAL A 185 18.11 -14.89 10.81
C VAL A 185 17.03 -14.91 11.88
N GLY A 186 16.84 -13.80 12.62
CA GLY A 186 15.79 -13.64 13.62
C GLY A 186 14.39 -13.81 13.05
N LEU A 187 14.09 -13.10 11.98
CA LEU A 187 12.80 -13.13 11.30
C LEU A 187 12.45 -14.56 10.83
N LEU A 188 13.35 -15.19 10.06
CA LEU A 188 13.13 -16.55 9.57
C LEU A 188 13.12 -17.58 10.70
N GLY A 189 13.92 -17.40 11.74
CA GLY A 189 13.94 -18.26 12.91
C GLY A 189 12.60 -18.26 13.65
N ILE A 190 11.97 -17.09 13.84
CA ILE A 190 10.65 -16.97 14.43
C ILE A 190 9.61 -17.72 13.59
N LEU A 191 9.58 -17.47 12.28
CA LEU A 191 8.62 -18.08 11.37
C LEU A 191 8.79 -19.60 11.30
N LYS A 192 10.02 -20.09 11.25
CA LYS A 192 10.34 -21.53 11.27
C LYS A 192 9.98 -22.20 12.61
N ALA A 193 10.04 -21.46 13.71
CA ALA A 193 9.57 -21.94 15.01
C ALA A 193 8.04 -22.09 15.04
N GLY A 194 7.34 -21.46 14.11
CA GLY A 194 5.89 -21.39 14.05
C GLY A 194 5.30 -20.09 14.58
N GLY A 195 6.12 -19.19 15.12
CA GLY A 195 5.68 -17.90 15.70
C GLY A 195 5.47 -16.80 14.67
N ALA A 196 4.84 -15.72 15.11
CA ALA A 196 4.71 -14.47 14.36
C ALA A 196 5.71 -13.44 14.87
N TYR A 197 6.38 -12.69 14.00
CA TYR A 197 7.30 -11.65 14.46
C TYR A 197 6.59 -10.30 14.65
N LEU A 198 7.01 -9.58 15.70
CA LEU A 198 6.64 -8.20 15.98
C LEU A 198 7.89 -7.33 15.77
N PRO A 199 8.01 -6.59 14.67
CA PRO A 199 9.16 -5.73 14.46
C PRO A 199 9.08 -4.52 15.39
N LEU A 200 10.19 -4.28 16.11
CA LEU A 200 10.35 -3.21 17.07
C LEU A 200 11.57 -2.38 16.64
N ASP A 201 11.35 -1.14 16.28
CA ASP A 201 12.44 -0.23 15.92
C ASP A 201 13.20 0.18 17.18
N PRO A 202 14.52 -0.07 17.28
CA PRO A 202 15.31 0.35 18.44
C PRO A 202 15.28 1.84 18.74
N ASP A 203 14.99 2.69 17.73
CA ASP A 203 14.90 4.14 17.87
C ASP A 203 13.55 4.62 18.44
N TYR A 204 12.59 3.70 18.65
CA TYR A 204 11.31 4.09 19.27
C TYR A 204 11.49 4.43 20.76
N PRO A 205 10.70 5.37 21.28
CA PRO A 205 10.64 5.65 22.71
C PRO A 205 10.39 4.37 23.53
N PRO A 206 11.07 4.19 24.67
CA PRO A 206 10.93 3.00 25.51
C PRO A 206 9.48 2.67 25.89
N GLU A 207 8.67 3.69 26.17
CA GLU A 207 7.24 3.52 26.51
C GLU A 207 6.45 2.90 25.36
N ARG A 208 6.80 3.25 24.09
CA ARG A 208 6.18 2.68 22.90
C ARG A 208 6.55 1.22 22.72
N LEU A 209 7.82 0.88 22.93
CA LEU A 209 8.29 -0.52 22.88
C LEU A 209 7.61 -1.37 23.96
N ALA A 210 7.52 -0.84 25.20
CA ALA A 210 6.83 -1.50 26.31
C ALA A 210 5.35 -1.77 25.98
N PHE A 211 4.66 -0.74 25.47
CA PHE A 211 3.26 -0.87 25.06
C PHE A 211 3.08 -1.96 23.98
N MET A 212 3.87 -1.94 22.92
CA MET A 212 3.76 -2.90 21.82
C MET A 212 4.02 -4.34 22.26
N LEU A 213 5.01 -4.56 23.14
CA LEU A 213 5.32 -5.88 23.69
C LEU A 213 4.20 -6.40 24.58
N ALA A 214 3.63 -5.53 25.44
CA ALA A 214 2.56 -5.89 26.36
C ALA A 214 1.23 -6.14 25.62
N ASP A 215 0.85 -5.25 24.71
CA ASP A 215 -0.41 -5.34 23.94
C ASP A 215 -0.40 -6.56 23.00
N ALA A 216 0.75 -6.88 22.37
CA ALA A 216 0.91 -8.06 21.55
C ALA A 216 1.06 -9.37 22.39
N GLY A 217 1.23 -9.28 23.69
CA GLY A 217 1.44 -10.44 24.55
C GLY A 217 2.68 -11.26 24.21
N ALA A 218 3.75 -10.62 23.73
CA ALA A 218 4.96 -11.30 23.27
C ALA A 218 5.77 -11.88 24.45
N PRO A 219 5.91 -13.22 24.60
CA PRO A 219 6.63 -13.82 25.72
C PRO A 219 8.15 -13.81 25.54
N VAL A 220 8.63 -13.64 24.30
CA VAL A 220 10.05 -13.65 23.92
C VAL A 220 10.40 -12.42 23.09
N LEU A 221 11.57 -11.87 23.32
CA LEU A 221 12.14 -10.76 22.57
C LEU A 221 13.52 -11.12 22.05
N LEU A 222 13.71 -11.08 20.74
CA LEU A 222 15.01 -11.18 20.09
C LEU A 222 15.67 -9.81 19.98
N THR A 223 16.94 -9.72 20.36
CA THR A 223 17.71 -8.48 20.28
C THR A 223 19.22 -8.77 20.14
N ARG A 224 20.06 -7.77 20.27
CA ARG A 224 21.52 -7.86 20.41
C ARG A 224 21.94 -7.30 21.76
N ALA A 225 23.08 -7.77 22.27
CA ALA A 225 23.58 -7.36 23.58
C ALA A 225 23.73 -5.83 23.72
N ALA A 226 24.17 -5.15 22.66
CA ALA A 226 24.33 -3.71 22.63
C ALA A 226 23.00 -2.93 22.82
N LEU A 227 21.87 -3.48 22.35
CA LEU A 227 20.55 -2.84 22.44
C LEU A 227 19.84 -3.12 23.78
N ARG A 228 20.31 -4.12 24.55
CA ARG A 228 19.65 -4.54 25.77
C ARG A 228 19.46 -3.41 26.80
N ALA A 229 20.40 -2.51 26.88
CA ALA A 229 20.34 -1.37 27.82
C ALA A 229 19.30 -0.31 27.42
N HIS A 230 18.85 -0.29 26.18
CA HIS A 230 17.86 0.66 25.64
C HIS A 230 16.42 0.10 25.70
N LEU A 231 16.28 -1.18 26.03
CA LEU A 231 14.95 -1.78 26.17
C LEU A 231 14.26 -1.25 27.42
N PRO A 232 12.92 -1.06 27.39
CA PRO A 232 12.15 -0.69 28.58
C PRO A 232 12.20 -1.82 29.62
N ALA A 233 11.77 -1.53 30.85
CA ALA A 233 11.49 -2.59 31.82
C ALA A 233 10.36 -3.50 31.30
N HIS A 234 10.57 -4.80 31.31
CA HIS A 234 9.61 -5.81 30.81
C HIS A 234 9.85 -7.16 31.48
N ASP A 235 8.82 -8.00 31.52
CA ASP A 235 8.88 -9.39 32.03
C ASP A 235 9.13 -10.40 30.89
N VAL A 236 9.48 -9.94 29.69
CA VAL A 236 9.67 -10.77 28.49
C VAL A 236 11.00 -11.47 28.54
N ARG A 237 11.08 -12.71 28.10
CA ARG A 237 12.36 -13.42 27.99
C ARG A 237 13.20 -12.89 26.84
N VAL A 238 14.35 -12.32 27.13
CA VAL A 238 15.29 -11.78 26.13
C VAL A 238 16.24 -12.86 25.63
N VAL A 239 16.42 -12.94 24.32
CA VAL A 239 17.42 -13.74 23.63
C VAL A 239 18.30 -12.79 22.81
N CYS A 240 19.59 -12.74 23.10
CA CYS A 240 20.57 -11.92 22.37
C CYS A 240 21.22 -12.75 21.27
N LEU A 241 20.95 -12.45 19.99
CA LEU A 241 21.42 -13.24 18.85
C LEU A 241 22.94 -13.26 18.70
N ASP A 242 23.66 -12.34 19.32
CA ASP A 242 25.12 -12.32 19.39
C ASP A 242 25.63 -13.08 20.63
N ALA A 243 25.19 -12.70 21.82
CA ALA A 243 25.69 -13.26 23.07
C ALA A 243 25.27 -14.72 23.31
N ASP A 244 24.02 -15.08 22.94
CA ASP A 244 23.46 -16.43 23.12
C ASP A 244 23.76 -17.34 21.94
N TRP A 245 24.39 -16.83 20.85
CA TRP A 245 24.66 -17.60 19.64
C TRP A 245 25.42 -18.92 19.89
N PRO A 246 26.41 -19.01 20.78
CA PRO A 246 27.09 -20.28 21.06
C PRO A 246 26.15 -21.39 21.57
N ALA A 247 25.04 -21.05 22.23
CA ALA A 247 24.04 -22.01 22.66
C ALA A 247 23.05 -22.33 21.51
N ILE A 248 22.65 -21.32 20.74
CA ILE A 248 21.78 -21.44 19.58
C ILE A 248 22.43 -22.32 18.49
N ALA A 249 23.69 -22.10 18.19
CA ALA A 249 24.45 -22.84 17.18
C ALA A 249 24.60 -24.34 17.46
N ARG A 250 24.34 -24.80 18.69
CA ARG A 250 24.33 -26.23 19.05
C ARG A 250 23.03 -26.94 18.69
N GLN A 251 21.99 -26.18 18.31
CA GLN A 251 20.71 -26.74 17.90
C GLN A 251 20.79 -27.36 16.49
N PRO A 252 19.86 -28.26 16.12
CA PRO A 252 19.81 -28.81 14.77
C PRO A 252 19.74 -27.72 13.69
N ALA A 253 20.51 -27.90 12.60
CA ALA A 253 20.52 -26.99 11.47
C ALA A 253 19.40 -27.26 10.45
N THR A 254 18.58 -28.29 10.66
CA THR A 254 17.40 -28.61 9.85
C THR A 254 16.14 -27.96 10.43
N ALA A 255 15.26 -27.47 9.60
CA ALA A 255 14.04 -26.81 10.05
C ALA A 255 13.15 -27.74 10.92
N PRO A 256 12.62 -27.28 12.05
CA PRO A 256 11.68 -28.04 12.85
C PRO A 256 10.31 -28.16 12.16
N ALA A 257 9.58 -29.24 12.42
CA ALA A 257 8.18 -29.35 12.01
C ALA A 257 7.33 -28.44 12.88
N ALA A 258 6.92 -27.28 12.37
CA ALA A 258 6.18 -26.27 13.13
C ALA A 258 4.67 -26.46 13.11
N GLY A 259 4.11 -27.28 12.20
CA GLY A 259 2.65 -27.46 12.04
C GLY A 259 1.93 -26.19 11.62
N LEU A 260 2.60 -25.32 10.84
CA LEU A 260 2.03 -24.08 10.34
C LEU A 260 0.95 -24.36 9.29
N ALA A 261 -0.05 -23.48 9.28
CA ALA A 261 -1.07 -23.40 8.24
C ALA A 261 -1.13 -21.95 7.71
N PRO A 262 -1.66 -21.73 6.49
CA PRO A 262 -1.76 -20.39 5.91
C PRO A 262 -2.49 -19.36 6.78
N GLN A 263 -3.40 -19.78 7.65
CA GLN A 263 -4.18 -18.93 8.54
C GLN A 263 -3.44 -18.49 9.80
N HIS A 264 -2.30 -19.13 10.12
CA HIS A 264 -1.51 -18.70 11.27
C HIS A 264 -0.84 -17.36 11.00
N PRO A 265 -0.72 -16.48 12.02
CA PRO A 265 -0.05 -15.19 11.90
C PRO A 265 1.41 -15.36 11.46
N ALA A 266 1.83 -14.53 10.52
CA ALA A 266 3.23 -14.39 10.12
C ALA A 266 3.89 -13.21 10.84
N TYR A 267 3.18 -12.08 10.95
CA TYR A 267 3.67 -10.90 11.66
C TYR A 267 2.56 -10.00 12.19
N VAL A 268 2.95 -9.12 13.12
CA VAL A 268 2.11 -8.04 13.65
C VAL A 268 2.85 -6.72 13.46
N ILE A 269 2.25 -5.76 12.76
CA ILE A 269 2.81 -4.41 12.59
C ILE A 269 1.89 -3.38 13.21
N TYR A 270 2.44 -2.51 14.07
CA TYR A 270 1.69 -1.44 14.71
C TYR A 270 1.61 -0.20 13.82
N THR A 271 0.40 0.28 13.63
CA THR A 271 0.12 1.53 12.91
C THR A 271 -0.43 2.58 13.87
N SER A 272 -0.27 3.87 13.50
CA SER A 272 -0.90 4.97 14.23
C SER A 272 -2.42 4.86 14.12
N GLY A 273 -3.10 4.62 15.23
CA GLY A 273 -4.57 4.59 15.27
C GLY A 273 -5.17 6.00 15.17
N SER A 274 -6.32 6.13 14.53
CA SER A 274 -7.09 7.39 14.45
C SER A 274 -7.50 7.92 15.83
N THR A 275 -7.47 7.08 16.86
CA THR A 275 -7.77 7.43 18.27
C THR A 275 -6.53 7.80 19.08
N GLY A 276 -5.34 7.88 18.46
CA GLY A 276 -4.06 8.16 19.12
C GLY A 276 -3.36 6.95 19.72
N THR A 277 -4.07 5.83 19.98
CA THR A 277 -3.45 4.58 20.46
C THR A 277 -3.02 3.73 19.28
N PRO A 278 -1.76 3.26 19.19
CA PRO A 278 -1.32 2.36 18.14
C PRO A 278 -2.13 1.06 18.12
N LYS A 279 -2.38 0.53 16.92
CA LYS A 279 -3.11 -0.73 16.71
C LYS A 279 -2.23 -1.74 15.99
N GLY A 280 -2.16 -2.97 16.51
CA GLY A 280 -1.45 -4.08 15.87
C GLY A 280 -2.28 -4.67 14.73
N VAL A 281 -1.73 -4.65 13.51
CA VAL A 281 -2.30 -5.29 12.33
C VAL A 281 -1.65 -6.65 12.17
N VAL A 282 -2.45 -7.71 12.24
CA VAL A 282 -2.01 -9.09 12.07
C VAL A 282 -2.11 -9.47 10.60
N VAL A 283 -1.03 -10.03 10.06
CA VAL A 283 -0.99 -10.58 8.70
C VAL A 283 -0.63 -12.06 8.79
N ASP A 284 -1.45 -12.92 8.19
CA ASP A 284 -1.25 -14.36 8.15
C ASP A 284 -0.31 -14.79 7.00
N HIS A 285 0.12 -16.06 7.03
CA HIS A 285 1.00 -16.62 6.00
C HIS A 285 0.34 -16.65 4.63
N GLY A 286 -0.96 -16.86 4.53
CA GLY A 286 -1.70 -16.90 3.27
C GLY A 286 -1.71 -15.53 2.58
N ALA A 287 -1.99 -14.46 3.33
CA ALA A 287 -1.93 -13.09 2.83
C ALA A 287 -0.51 -12.70 2.40
N LEU A 288 0.50 -13.08 3.21
CA LEU A 288 1.91 -12.85 2.87
C LEU A 288 2.32 -13.60 1.60
N SER A 289 1.92 -14.87 1.43
CA SER A 289 2.21 -15.66 0.24
C SER A 289 1.54 -15.10 -1.02
N ASN A 290 0.31 -14.61 -0.89
CA ASN A 290 -0.38 -13.88 -1.96
C ASN A 290 0.39 -12.61 -2.38
N PHE A 291 0.81 -11.82 -1.40
CA PHE A 291 1.61 -10.61 -1.65
C PHE A 291 2.92 -10.94 -2.36
N LEU A 292 3.69 -11.89 -1.86
CA LEU A 292 4.98 -12.29 -2.45
C LEU A 292 4.82 -12.85 -3.87
N GLY A 293 3.79 -13.67 -4.12
CA GLY A 293 3.45 -14.16 -5.45
C GLY A 293 3.13 -13.04 -6.43
N SER A 294 2.37 -12.03 -5.96
CA SER A 294 2.05 -10.83 -6.75
C SER A 294 3.29 -10.02 -7.09
N MET A 295 4.16 -9.81 -6.11
CA MET A 295 5.40 -9.04 -6.29
C MET A 295 6.37 -9.73 -7.26
N ALA A 296 6.51 -11.04 -7.19
CA ALA A 296 7.38 -11.81 -8.09
C ALA A 296 6.97 -11.72 -9.57
N GLU A 297 5.69 -11.52 -9.86
CA GLU A 297 5.20 -11.30 -11.23
C GLU A 297 5.41 -9.86 -11.72
N GLN A 298 5.25 -8.89 -10.84
CA GLN A 298 5.33 -7.46 -11.19
C GLN A 298 6.76 -6.92 -11.21
N VAL A 299 7.63 -7.51 -10.40
CA VAL A 299 9.05 -7.14 -10.29
C VAL A 299 9.87 -8.38 -10.62
N PRO A 300 10.09 -8.69 -11.91
CA PRO A 300 10.96 -9.78 -12.31
C PRO A 300 12.37 -9.50 -11.82
N LEU A 301 12.87 -10.36 -10.92
CA LEU A 301 14.22 -10.33 -10.36
C LEU A 301 15.16 -11.15 -11.26
#